data_452d02956f5ec0c32df74a46195b54a1
#
_entry.id   452d02956f5ec0c32df74a46195b54a1
#
_cell.length_a   1.000
_cell.length_b   1.000
_cell.length_c   1.000
_cell.angle_alpha   90.00
_cell.angle_beta   90.00
_cell.angle_gamma   90.00
#
_symmetry.space_group_name_H-M   'P 1'
#
loop_
_entity.id
_entity.type
_entity.pdbx_description
1 polymer ?
#
loop_
_entity_poly.entity_id
_entity_poly.type
_entity_poly.pdbx_seq_one_letter_code
_entity_poly.pdbx_strand_id
1 'polypeptide(L)'
;MEMKTALAALSALGSETRLGAFRQLVQAGPDGLCVGELRERLELPPATLTAHLNVLRAAGLVRDEREGRVIRLRADYAQMDALIAYLTENCCAGSAFCGPTQACKPRRKGA
;
A
#
# COMPACT_ATOMS: atom_id res chain seq x y z
N MET A 1 1.71 -9.57 10.63
CA MET A 1 0.68 -9.69 9.55
C MET A 1 0.57 -11.14 9.14
N GLU A 2 -0.62 -11.57 8.85
CA GLU A 2 -0.81 -12.95 8.39
C GLU A 2 -0.74 -13.03 6.89
N MET A 3 -0.45 -14.21 6.38
CA MET A 3 -0.39 -14.45 4.94
C MET A 3 -1.67 -14.00 4.25
N LYS A 4 -2.83 -14.30 4.82
CA LYS A 4 -4.10 -13.95 4.24
C LYS A 4 -4.26 -12.43 4.14
N THR A 5 -3.87 -11.71 5.17
CA THR A 5 -3.93 -10.26 5.18
C THR A 5 -2.97 -9.68 4.14
N ALA A 6 -1.78 -10.25 4.06
CA ALA A 6 -0.80 -9.80 3.08
C ALA A 6 -1.28 -10.02 1.65
N LEU A 7 -1.92 -11.17 1.40
CA LEU A 7 -2.46 -11.44 0.06
C LEU A 7 -3.57 -10.47 -0.32
N ALA A 8 -4.43 -10.12 0.65
CA ALA A 8 -5.48 -9.15 0.38
C ALA A 8 -4.88 -7.79 0.01
N ALA A 9 -3.85 -7.38 0.73
CA ALA A 9 -3.19 -6.10 0.45
C ALA A 9 -2.50 -6.12 -0.92
N LEU A 10 -1.78 -7.19 -1.22
CA LEU A 10 -1.10 -7.29 -2.51
C LEU A 10 -2.09 -7.36 -3.66
N SER A 11 -3.19 -8.08 -3.47
CA SER A 11 -4.23 -8.16 -4.49
C SER A 11 -4.86 -6.79 -4.72
N ALA A 12 -5.12 -6.05 -3.66
CA ALA A 12 -5.69 -4.71 -3.78
C ALA A 12 -4.75 -3.79 -4.56
N LEU A 13 -3.44 -3.93 -4.36
CA LEU A 13 -2.45 -3.12 -5.05
C LEU A 13 -2.11 -3.65 -6.44
N GLY A 14 -2.65 -4.77 -6.82
CA GLY A 14 -2.35 -5.41 -8.09
C GLY A 14 -3.11 -4.85 -9.28
N SER A 15 -3.56 -3.62 -9.19
CA SER A 15 -4.24 -2.91 -10.27
C SER A 15 -3.53 -1.60 -10.46
N GLU A 16 -3.28 -1.24 -11.71
CA GLU A 16 -2.60 0.03 -12.00
C GLU A 16 -3.33 1.21 -11.39
N THR A 17 -4.65 1.22 -11.51
CA THR A 17 -5.45 2.32 -10.96
C THR A 17 -5.39 2.34 -9.44
N ARG A 18 -5.55 1.18 -8.80
CA ARG A 18 -5.53 1.13 -7.34
C ARG A 18 -4.16 1.46 -6.78
N LEU A 19 -3.11 0.96 -7.42
CA LEU A 19 -1.76 1.29 -6.97
C LEU A 19 -1.52 2.79 -7.13
N GLY A 20 -1.96 3.37 -8.24
CA GLY A 20 -1.83 4.80 -8.46
C GLY A 20 -2.57 5.60 -7.40
N ALA A 21 -3.79 5.19 -7.07
CA ALA A 21 -4.57 5.87 -6.03
C ALA A 21 -3.87 5.79 -4.68
N PHE A 22 -3.38 4.60 -4.32
CA PHE A 22 -2.69 4.43 -3.05
C PHE A 22 -1.43 5.29 -2.99
N ARG A 23 -0.66 5.33 -4.07
CA ARG A 23 0.55 6.14 -4.12
C ARG A 23 0.25 7.63 -3.98
N GLN A 24 -0.85 8.10 -4.57
CA GLN A 24 -1.26 9.49 -4.39
C GLN A 24 -1.51 9.79 -2.92
N LEU A 25 -2.16 8.87 -2.22
CA LEU A 25 -2.42 9.07 -0.80
C LEU A 25 -1.14 9.01 0.03
N VAL A 26 -0.24 8.11 -0.29
CA VAL A 26 1.04 8.01 0.40
C VAL A 26 1.83 9.31 0.24
N GLN A 27 1.86 9.83 -0.97
CA GLN A 27 2.62 11.04 -1.27
C GLN A 27 1.97 12.28 -0.67
N ALA A 28 0.65 12.25 -0.46
CA ALA A 28 -0.05 13.36 0.16
C ALA A 28 0.30 13.52 1.64
N GLY A 29 0.77 12.45 2.25
CA GLY A 29 1.17 12.51 3.65
C GLY A 29 0.00 12.40 4.62
N PRO A 30 0.22 12.77 5.88
CA PRO A 30 -0.78 12.57 6.92
C PRO A 30 -2.09 13.32 6.69
N ASP A 31 -2.05 14.39 5.92
CA ASP A 31 -3.27 15.15 5.63
C ASP A 31 -4.18 14.45 4.64
N GLY A 32 -3.63 13.55 3.86
CA GLY A 32 -4.41 12.81 2.89
C GLY A 32 -5.00 13.68 1.80
N LEU A 33 -6.01 13.16 1.13
CA LEU A 33 -6.71 13.87 0.07
C LEU A 33 -8.20 13.63 0.24
N CYS A 34 -9.02 14.62 -0.09
CA CYS A 34 -10.45 14.35 -0.13
C CYS A 34 -10.77 13.60 -1.42
N VAL A 35 -11.93 12.94 -1.42
CA VAL A 35 -12.33 12.09 -2.54
C VAL A 35 -12.32 12.86 -3.86
N GLY A 36 -12.82 14.10 -3.84
CA GLY A 36 -12.86 14.92 -5.04
C GLY A 36 -11.49 15.22 -5.61
N GLU A 37 -10.52 15.49 -4.73
CA GLU A 37 -9.15 15.75 -5.18
C GLU A 37 -8.55 14.51 -5.83
N LEU A 38 -8.75 13.36 -5.21
CA LEU A 38 -8.21 12.13 -5.74
C LEU A 38 -8.85 11.80 -7.09
N ARG A 39 -10.17 12.02 -7.19
CA ARG A 39 -10.88 11.77 -8.43
C ARG A 39 -10.33 12.64 -9.56
N GLU A 40 -10.06 13.90 -9.28
CA GLU A 40 -9.50 14.79 -10.28
C GLU A 40 -8.12 14.35 -10.73
N ARG A 41 -7.30 13.95 -9.78
CA ARG A 41 -5.94 13.53 -10.08
C ARG A 41 -5.90 12.27 -10.94
N LEU A 42 -6.85 11.37 -10.70
CA LEU A 42 -6.88 10.10 -11.44
C LEU A 42 -7.78 10.17 -12.67
N GLU A 43 -8.52 11.26 -12.81
CA GLU A 43 -9.43 11.45 -13.94
C GLU A 43 -10.39 10.27 -14.11
N LEU A 44 -11.00 9.86 -13.01
CA LEU A 44 -11.91 8.71 -13.00
C LEU A 44 -13.34 9.15 -12.74
N PRO A 45 -14.31 8.41 -13.29
CA PRO A 45 -15.71 8.62 -12.91
C PRO A 45 -15.91 8.28 -11.43
N PRO A 46 -16.86 8.92 -10.75
CA PRO A 46 -17.06 8.69 -9.32
C PRO A 46 -17.33 7.23 -8.96
N ALA A 47 -18.15 6.54 -9.73
CA ALA A 47 -18.48 5.14 -9.43
C ALA A 47 -17.26 4.24 -9.54
N THR A 48 -16.42 4.51 -10.54
CA THR A 48 -15.20 3.72 -10.75
C THR A 48 -14.24 3.92 -9.60
N LEU A 49 -14.05 5.18 -9.18
CA LEU A 49 -13.17 5.46 -8.05
C LEU A 49 -13.70 4.81 -6.78
N THR A 50 -15.01 4.89 -6.53
CA THR A 50 -15.60 4.28 -5.34
C THR A 50 -15.34 2.79 -5.30
N ALA A 51 -15.49 2.11 -6.43
CA ALA A 51 -15.24 0.67 -6.50
C ALA A 51 -13.80 0.35 -6.14
N HIS A 52 -12.85 1.11 -6.68
CA HIS A 52 -11.45 0.88 -6.37
C HIS A 52 -11.12 1.21 -4.92
N LEU A 53 -11.69 2.28 -4.38
CA LEU A 53 -11.46 2.62 -2.98
C LEU A 53 -12.01 1.57 -2.04
N ASN A 54 -13.15 0.97 -2.39
CA ASN A 54 -13.72 -0.09 -1.56
C ASN A 54 -12.78 -1.29 -1.46
N VAL A 55 -12.10 -1.62 -2.54
CA VAL A 55 -11.11 -2.71 -2.52
C VAL A 55 -9.95 -2.36 -1.59
N LEU A 56 -9.46 -1.12 -1.69
CA LEU A 56 -8.35 -0.67 -0.83
C LEU A 56 -8.76 -0.61 0.64
N ARG A 57 -9.99 -0.15 0.91
CA ARG A 57 -10.51 -0.10 2.27
C ARG A 57 -10.64 -1.50 2.87
N ALA A 58 -11.15 -2.44 2.08
CA ALA A 58 -11.30 -3.80 2.55
C ALA A 58 -9.97 -4.45 2.88
N ALA A 59 -8.92 -4.05 2.19
CA ALA A 59 -7.57 -4.56 2.47
C ALA A 59 -6.88 -3.81 3.60
N GLY A 60 -7.52 -2.80 4.15
CA GLY A 60 -6.96 -2.05 5.27
C GLY A 60 -5.89 -1.04 4.87
N LEU A 61 -5.78 -0.73 3.59
CA LEU A 61 -4.73 0.15 3.09
C LEU A 61 -5.13 1.62 3.10
N VAL A 62 -6.43 1.90 3.11
CA VAL A 62 -6.94 3.26 3.08
C VAL A 62 -7.90 3.45 4.24
N ARG A 63 -7.83 4.59 4.88
CA ARG A 63 -8.70 4.96 5.97
C ARG A 63 -9.46 6.22 5.60
N ASP A 64 -10.74 6.24 5.98
CA ASP A 64 -11.58 7.40 5.75
C ASP A 64 -11.67 8.20 7.03
N GLU A 65 -11.71 9.51 6.89
CA GLU A 65 -12.00 10.37 8.01
C GLU A 65 -13.04 11.38 7.54
N ARG A 66 -14.17 11.39 8.20
CA ARG A 66 -15.24 12.30 7.83
C ARG A 66 -15.04 13.64 8.51
N GLU A 67 -15.01 14.70 7.73
CA GLU A 67 -14.91 16.06 8.23
C GLU A 67 -16.12 16.82 7.69
N GLY A 68 -17.19 16.86 8.47
CA GLY A 68 -18.43 17.47 7.99
C GLY A 68 -19.00 16.69 6.82
N ARG A 69 -19.12 17.32 5.68
CA ARG A 69 -19.61 16.67 4.47
C ARG A 69 -18.51 16.10 3.61
N VAL A 70 -17.27 16.31 4.01
CA VAL A 70 -16.12 15.89 3.24
C VAL A 70 -15.57 14.60 3.82
N ILE A 71 -15.22 13.68 2.95
CA ILE A 71 -14.54 12.47 3.36
C ILE A 71 -13.09 12.62 2.95
N ARG A 72 -12.21 12.57 3.94
CA ARG A 72 -10.78 12.65 3.69
C ARG A 72 -10.21 11.25 3.71
N LEU A 73 -9.45 10.94 2.70
CA LEU A 73 -8.83 9.63 2.55
C LEU A 73 -7.37 9.72 2.94
N ARG A 74 -6.92 8.72 3.68
CA ARG A 74 -5.52 8.65 4.09
C ARG A 74 -5.00 7.26 3.85
N ALA A 75 -3.73 7.16 3.48
CA ALA A 75 -3.07 5.87 3.43
C ALA A 75 -2.90 5.37 4.86
N ASP A 76 -3.13 4.09 5.08
CA ASP A 76 -2.86 3.51 6.38
C ASP A 76 -1.39 3.11 6.42
N TYR A 77 -0.56 3.99 6.94
CA TYR A 77 0.88 3.76 6.96
C TYR A 77 1.26 2.56 7.82
N ALA A 78 0.51 2.31 8.89
CA ALA A 78 0.78 1.15 9.74
C ALA A 78 0.57 -0.14 8.96
N GLN A 79 -0.48 -0.20 8.15
CA GLN A 79 -0.74 -1.39 7.33
C GLN A 79 0.30 -1.52 6.24
N MET A 80 0.69 -0.41 5.62
CA MET A 80 1.73 -0.42 4.61
C MET A 80 3.05 -0.92 5.19
N ASP A 81 3.43 -0.38 6.35
CA ASP A 81 4.66 -0.79 7.00
C ASP A 81 4.62 -2.26 7.42
N ALA A 82 3.46 -2.73 7.86
CA ALA A 82 3.30 -4.13 8.23
C ALA A 82 3.47 -5.05 7.01
N LEU A 83 2.97 -4.63 5.87
CA LEU A 83 3.13 -5.41 4.65
C LEU A 83 4.60 -5.48 4.24
N ILE A 84 5.28 -4.34 4.27
CA ILE A 84 6.69 -4.29 3.93
C ILE A 84 7.50 -5.16 4.89
N ALA A 85 7.19 -5.05 6.18
CA ALA A 85 7.89 -5.86 7.19
C ALA A 85 7.65 -7.34 6.98
N TYR A 86 6.42 -7.71 6.64
CA TYR A 86 6.10 -9.11 6.40
C TYR A 86 6.86 -9.65 5.18
N LEU A 87 6.92 -8.87 4.11
CA LEU A 87 7.59 -9.30 2.89
C LEU A 87 9.10 -9.46 3.08
N THR A 88 9.67 -8.69 4.00
CA THR A 88 11.10 -8.76 4.26
C THR A 88 11.45 -9.54 5.52
N GLU A 89 10.45 -10.16 6.14
CA GLU A 89 10.63 -10.93 7.36
C GLU A 89 11.64 -12.05 7.13
N ASN A 90 12.57 -12.17 8.01
CA ASN A 90 13.65 -13.17 7.91
C ASN A 90 14.43 -13.07 6.61
N CYS A 91 14.56 -11.86 6.11
CA CYS A 91 15.32 -11.62 4.91
C CYS A 91 16.73 -12.17 5.07
N CYS A 92 17.25 -12.77 4.04
CA CYS A 92 18.60 -13.33 4.01
C CYS A 92 18.80 -14.38 5.10
N ALA A 93 17.79 -15.20 5.33
CA ALA A 93 17.83 -16.28 6.31
C ALA A 93 18.10 -15.77 7.71
N GLY A 94 17.54 -14.61 8.02
CA GLY A 94 17.70 -14.07 9.35
C GLY A 94 18.93 -13.23 9.56
N SER A 95 19.66 -12.94 8.51
CA SER A 95 20.82 -12.08 8.60
C SER A 95 20.40 -10.72 9.11
N ALA A 96 21.18 -10.16 10.00
CA ALA A 96 20.87 -8.86 10.52
C ALA A 96 21.08 -7.76 9.52
N PHE A 97 21.81 -8.04 8.44
CA PHE A 97 22.18 -7.04 7.52
C PHE A 97 21.57 -7.29 6.21
N CYS A 98 20.72 -6.49 5.81
CA CYS A 98 19.98 -6.70 4.59
C CYS A 98 19.84 -5.40 3.85
N GLY A 99 20.68 -5.18 2.92
CA GLY A 99 20.60 -4.03 2.06
C GLY A 99 20.88 -4.48 0.64
N PRO A 100 20.68 -3.61 -0.31
CA PRO A 100 20.87 -4.01 -1.71
C PRO A 100 22.25 -4.56 -1.99
N THR A 101 23.26 -4.00 -1.38
CA THR A 101 24.61 -4.44 -1.60
C THR A 101 24.99 -5.62 -0.74
N GLN A 102 24.20 -5.89 0.27
CA GLN A 102 24.49 -6.97 1.17
C GLN A 102 23.53 -8.10 1.00
N ALA A 103 22.59 -7.91 0.15
CA ALA A 103 21.43 -8.73 0.12
C ALA A 103 21.74 -10.18 0.20
N CYS A 104 22.47 -10.71 -0.66
CA CYS A 104 22.76 -12.11 -0.62
C CYS A 104 24.11 -12.34 -1.16
N LYS A 105 24.86 -13.17 -0.47
CA LYS A 105 26.06 -13.53 -1.04
C LYS A 105 25.76 -14.40 -2.14
N PRO A 106 26.48 -14.36 -3.23
CA PRO A 106 26.31 -15.29 -4.32
C PRO A 106 26.54 -16.68 -3.79
N ARG A 107 25.77 -17.64 -4.20
CA ARG A 107 25.93 -18.91 -3.76
C ARG A 107 27.14 -19.35 -4.35
N ARG A 108 27.89 -19.89 -3.81
CA ARG A 108 29.07 -20.22 -4.24
C ARG A 108 28.98 -21.22 -5.09
N LYS A 109 28.80 -21.63 -5.71
CA LYS A 109 28.70 -22.45 -6.35
C LYS A 109 29.35 -23.12 -6.49
N GLY A 110 29.04 -23.47 -6.63
CA GLY A 110 29.65 -24.39 -6.85
C GLY A 110 30.70 -24.33 -6.19
N ALA A 111 30.63 -23.80 -5.58
CA ALA A 111 31.65 -23.81 -4.89
C ALA A 111 31.33 -24.53 -4.20
#